data_44c118105d35024effbbdfdb5dc1119c
#
_entry.id   44c118105d35024effbbdfdb5dc1119c
#
_cell.length_a   1.000
_cell.length_b   1.000
_cell.length_c   1.000
_cell.angle_alpha   90.00
_cell.angle_beta   90.00
_cell.angle_gamma   90.00
#
_symmetry.space_group_name_H-M   'P 1'
#
loop_
_entity.id
_entity.type
_entity.pdbx_description
1 polymer ?
#
loop_
_entity_poly.entity_id
_entity_poly.type
_entity_poly.pdbx_seq_one_letter_code
_entity_poly.pdbx_strand_id
1 'polypeptide(L)'
;MKDTKLVLMSCCAPCSCGAIDQAVHGEIGHLDDFVVMFFNPNIYPDDEYQKRLKEQIKYCEKLGVKYVVGDYDHDAWRAHINGLENEPERGARCSVCFAYRFEYAKRFARENGYDAVASVLGVSRHKDQVQVDTAAQSALDDIQYLPIKWNEALRQQINRESDFYRQNYCGCEFSIRKV
;
A
#
# COMPACT_ATOMS: atom_id res chain seq x y z
N MET A 1 26.07 9.38 1.32
CA MET A 1 25.00 8.42 0.95
C MET A 1 24.09 9.13 -0.01
N LYS A 2 23.64 8.48 -1.07
CA LYS A 2 22.70 9.12 -2.01
C LYS A 2 21.38 9.29 -1.27
N ASP A 3 20.85 10.49 -1.24
CA ASP A 3 19.54 10.76 -0.67
C ASP A 3 18.49 10.05 -1.53
N THR A 4 17.60 9.33 -0.90
CA THR A 4 16.63 8.46 -1.59
C THR A 4 15.28 9.15 -1.68
N LYS A 5 14.69 9.16 -2.88
CA LYS A 5 13.30 9.58 -3.09
C LYS A 5 12.39 8.35 -3.10
N LEU A 6 11.45 8.29 -2.16
CA LEU A 6 10.67 7.10 -1.87
C LEU A 6 9.19 7.24 -2.22
N VAL A 7 8.65 6.25 -2.93
CA VAL A 7 7.20 6.00 -3.00
C VAL A 7 6.81 4.99 -1.94
N LEU A 8 5.97 5.39 -0.99
CA LEU A 8 5.44 4.51 0.06
C LEU A 8 4.01 4.08 -0.30
N MET A 9 3.85 2.84 -0.73
CA MET A 9 2.53 2.29 -1.10
C MET A 9 1.70 1.99 0.14
N SER A 10 0.48 2.53 0.18
CA SER A 10 -0.48 2.36 1.27
C SER A 10 -1.81 1.79 0.79
N CYS A 11 -2.42 0.94 1.61
CA CYS A 11 -3.78 0.45 1.38
C CYS A 11 -4.83 1.07 2.32
N CYS A 12 -4.40 1.68 3.42
CA CYS A 12 -5.27 2.33 4.40
C CYS A 12 -4.46 3.00 5.50
N ALA A 13 -5.02 4.02 6.15
CA ALA A 13 -4.36 4.74 7.23
C ALA A 13 -3.98 3.85 8.43
N PRO A 14 -4.84 2.94 8.93
CA PRO A 14 -4.47 2.07 10.05
C PRO A 14 -3.25 1.17 9.82
N CYS A 15 -3.00 0.80 8.55
CA CYS A 15 -1.83 0.00 8.19
C CYS A 15 -0.57 0.85 8.01
N SER A 16 -0.71 2.04 7.45
CA SER A 16 0.41 2.89 7.04
C SER A 16 0.85 3.92 8.08
N CYS A 17 0.05 4.18 9.10
CA CYS A 17 0.30 5.28 10.04
C CYS A 17 1.69 5.19 10.70
N GLY A 18 2.10 4.02 11.17
CA GLY A 18 3.42 3.84 11.77
C GLY A 18 4.57 4.03 10.78
N ALA A 19 4.40 3.55 9.54
CA ALA A 19 5.39 3.71 8.49
C ALA A 19 5.56 5.17 8.05
N ILE A 20 4.45 5.89 7.92
CA ILE A 20 4.47 7.32 7.58
C ILE A 20 5.12 8.12 8.69
N ASP A 21 4.79 7.84 9.95
CA ASP A 21 5.39 8.47 11.11
C ASP A 21 6.90 8.23 11.15
N GLN A 22 7.36 6.98 10.98
CA GLN A 22 8.77 6.65 10.90
C GLN A 22 9.49 7.40 9.75
N ALA A 23 8.83 7.56 8.59
CA ALA A 23 9.38 8.31 7.46
C ALA A 23 9.54 9.80 7.80
N VAL A 24 8.52 10.41 8.42
CA VAL A 24 8.55 11.81 8.86
C VAL A 24 9.68 12.08 9.86
N HIS A 25 9.94 11.13 10.76
CA HIS A 25 10.98 11.26 11.77
C HIS A 25 12.36 10.73 11.34
N GLY A 26 12.53 10.32 10.09
CA GLY A 26 13.80 9.83 9.53
C GLY A 26 14.24 8.47 10.05
N GLU A 27 13.33 7.67 10.60
CA GLU A 27 13.63 6.36 11.17
C GLU A 27 13.76 5.23 10.13
N ILE A 28 13.42 5.50 8.86
CA ILE A 28 13.54 4.54 7.76
C ILE A 28 14.71 4.82 6.83
N GLY A 29 15.68 5.62 7.28
CA GLY A 29 16.86 6.02 6.53
C GLY A 29 16.81 7.47 6.06
N HIS A 30 17.87 7.91 5.39
CA HIS A 30 17.91 9.24 4.80
C HIS A 30 17.03 9.31 3.56
N LEU A 31 15.91 10.01 3.68
CA LEU A 31 15.03 10.33 2.56
C LEU A 31 15.20 11.81 2.19
N ASP A 32 15.47 12.08 0.92
CA ASP A 32 15.42 13.43 0.35
C ASP A 32 13.97 13.89 0.18
N ASP A 33 13.14 12.98 -0.25
CA ASP A 33 11.69 13.18 -0.42
C ASP A 33 10.94 11.85 -0.30
N PHE A 34 9.67 11.91 0.10
CA PHE A 34 8.80 10.77 -0.01
C PHE A 34 7.35 11.17 -0.30
N VAL A 35 6.64 10.27 -0.94
CA VAL A 35 5.22 10.41 -1.25
C VAL A 35 4.46 9.16 -0.85
N VAL A 36 3.31 9.33 -0.20
CA VAL A 36 2.40 8.21 0.10
C VAL A 36 1.51 7.97 -1.13
N MET A 37 1.59 6.77 -1.70
CA MET A 37 0.78 6.38 -2.84
C MET A 37 -0.42 5.55 -2.40
N PHE A 38 -1.61 6.01 -2.71
CA PHE A 38 -2.85 5.25 -2.56
C PHE A 38 -3.33 4.78 -3.93
N PHE A 39 -2.90 3.57 -4.33
CA PHE A 39 -3.35 2.90 -5.55
C PHE A 39 -3.92 1.52 -5.19
N ASN A 40 -5.23 1.44 -5.10
CA ASN A 40 -5.95 0.27 -4.56
C ASN A 40 -7.18 -0.09 -5.40
N PRO A 41 -7.02 -0.41 -6.70
CA PRO A 41 -8.16 -0.73 -7.57
C PRO A 41 -8.87 -2.04 -7.18
N ASN A 42 -8.23 -2.84 -6.32
CA ASN A 42 -8.78 -4.07 -5.77
C ASN A 42 -9.84 -3.86 -4.68
N ILE A 43 -9.92 -2.67 -4.11
CA ILE A 43 -10.88 -2.40 -3.02
C ILE A 43 -12.29 -2.30 -3.60
N TYR A 44 -13.21 -3.07 -3.00
CA TYR A 44 -14.61 -3.16 -3.39
C TYR A 44 -15.49 -3.33 -2.13
N PRO A 45 -16.69 -2.78 -2.07
CA PRO A 45 -17.30 -1.88 -3.07
C PRO A 45 -16.70 -0.45 -3.07
N ASP A 46 -17.18 0.41 -3.94
CA ASP A 46 -16.67 1.79 -4.08
C ASP A 46 -16.76 2.59 -2.77
N ASP A 47 -17.82 2.45 -2.00
CA ASP A 47 -17.95 3.15 -0.71
C ASP A 47 -16.89 2.71 0.32
N GLU A 48 -16.42 1.46 0.27
CA GLU A 48 -15.28 1.00 1.07
C GLU A 48 -13.97 1.64 0.60
N TYR A 49 -13.77 1.76 -0.73
CA TYR A 49 -12.65 2.46 -1.30
C TYR A 49 -12.62 3.92 -0.86
N GLN A 50 -13.76 4.62 -0.95
CA GLN A 50 -13.88 6.02 -0.56
C GLN A 50 -13.61 6.24 0.94
N LYS A 51 -14.08 5.36 1.81
CA LYS A 51 -13.79 5.43 3.25
C LYS A 51 -12.29 5.34 3.53
N ARG A 52 -11.61 4.36 2.94
CA ARG A 52 -10.17 4.17 3.13
C ARG A 52 -9.35 5.31 2.55
N LEU A 53 -9.72 5.80 1.37
CA LEU A 53 -9.08 6.92 0.71
C LEU A 53 -9.19 8.19 1.56
N LYS A 54 -10.39 8.52 2.02
CA LYS A 54 -10.65 9.71 2.85
C LYS A 54 -9.80 9.70 4.12
N GLU A 55 -9.73 8.57 4.81
CA GLU A 55 -8.91 8.43 6.02
C GLU A 55 -7.42 8.56 5.72
N GLN A 56 -6.95 7.99 4.60
CA GLN A 56 -5.56 8.11 4.19
C GLN A 56 -5.18 9.55 3.88
N ILE A 57 -6.00 10.27 3.13
CA ILE A 57 -5.80 11.69 2.80
C ILE A 57 -5.75 12.52 4.08
N LYS A 58 -6.75 12.39 4.94
CA LYS A 58 -6.84 13.11 6.21
C LYS A 58 -5.59 12.90 7.07
N TYR A 59 -5.05 11.68 7.11
CA TYR A 59 -3.84 11.39 7.88
C TYR A 59 -2.59 12.02 7.26
N CYS A 60 -2.42 11.95 5.93
CA CYS A 60 -1.32 12.61 5.25
C CYS A 60 -1.36 14.14 5.42
N GLU A 61 -2.53 14.76 5.28
CA GLU A 61 -2.72 16.19 5.47
C GLU A 61 -2.41 16.63 6.91
N LYS A 62 -2.85 15.86 7.91
CA LYS A 62 -2.53 16.11 9.32
C LYS A 62 -1.03 16.18 9.58
N LEU A 63 -0.23 15.35 8.89
CA LEU A 63 1.22 15.29 9.04
C LEU A 63 1.98 16.18 8.05
N GLY A 64 1.30 16.86 7.12
CA GLY A 64 1.92 17.65 6.07
C GLY A 64 2.70 16.80 5.05
N VAL A 65 2.31 15.54 4.87
CA VAL A 65 2.97 14.57 4.01
C VAL A 65 2.35 14.58 2.62
N LYS A 66 3.20 14.58 1.59
CA LYS A 66 2.75 14.46 0.19
C LYS A 66 2.05 13.12 -0.04
N TYR A 67 0.98 13.15 -0.82
CA TYR A 67 0.31 11.93 -1.24
C TYR A 67 -0.11 12.00 -2.71
N VAL A 68 -0.26 10.85 -3.30
CA VAL A 68 -0.81 10.66 -4.66
C VAL A 68 -1.87 9.58 -4.64
N VAL A 69 -2.96 9.84 -5.33
CA VAL A 69 -4.06 8.88 -5.51
C VAL A 69 -3.98 8.34 -6.93
N GLY A 70 -3.79 7.04 -7.06
CA GLY A 70 -3.82 6.37 -8.36
C GLY A 70 -5.24 6.15 -8.85
N ASP A 71 -5.37 5.83 -10.13
CA ASP A 71 -6.66 5.61 -10.78
C ASP A 71 -7.42 4.47 -10.10
N TYR A 72 -8.70 4.70 -9.83
CA TYR A 72 -9.60 3.67 -9.35
C TYR A 72 -10.37 3.07 -10.52
N ASP A 73 -9.79 2.03 -11.11
CA ASP A 73 -10.41 1.23 -12.17
C ASP A 73 -10.49 -0.22 -11.73
N HIS A 74 -11.59 -0.55 -11.05
CA HIS A 74 -11.85 -1.89 -10.53
C HIS A 74 -12.06 -2.91 -11.64
N ASP A 75 -12.66 -2.50 -12.75
CA ASP A 75 -12.90 -3.38 -13.89
C ASP A 75 -11.60 -3.77 -14.58
N ALA A 76 -10.65 -2.83 -14.75
CA ALA A 76 -9.32 -3.13 -15.26
C ALA A 76 -8.56 -4.08 -14.32
N TRP A 77 -8.65 -3.87 -13.01
CA TRP A 77 -8.08 -4.81 -12.03
C TRP A 77 -8.72 -6.20 -12.14
N ARG A 78 -10.05 -6.30 -12.25
CA ARG A 78 -10.75 -7.58 -12.43
C ARG A 78 -10.32 -8.29 -13.70
N ALA A 79 -10.18 -7.58 -14.81
CA ALA A 79 -9.69 -8.15 -16.06
C ALA A 79 -8.27 -8.73 -15.89
N HIS A 80 -7.44 -8.08 -15.08
CA HIS A 80 -6.06 -8.52 -14.83
C HIS A 80 -5.97 -9.80 -14.01
N ILE A 81 -6.92 -10.03 -13.09
CA ILE A 81 -6.97 -11.26 -12.26
C ILE A 81 -7.92 -12.32 -12.83
N ASN A 82 -8.39 -12.15 -14.05
CA ASN A 82 -9.34 -13.06 -14.67
C ASN A 82 -8.83 -14.52 -14.67
N GLY A 83 -9.72 -15.43 -14.31
CA GLY A 83 -9.40 -16.86 -14.15
C GLY A 83 -8.84 -17.25 -12.78
N LEU A 84 -8.61 -16.27 -11.88
CA LEU A 84 -8.11 -16.50 -10.53
C LEU A 84 -9.15 -16.19 -9.44
N GLU A 85 -10.41 -16.02 -9.81
CA GLU A 85 -11.51 -15.62 -8.90
C GLU A 85 -11.71 -16.63 -7.75
N ASN A 86 -11.48 -17.90 -8.02
CA ASN A 86 -11.67 -18.99 -7.05
C ASN A 86 -10.42 -19.30 -6.21
N GLU A 87 -9.30 -18.59 -6.47
CA GLU A 87 -8.10 -18.73 -5.66
C GLU A 87 -8.36 -18.29 -4.20
N PRO A 88 -7.78 -18.95 -3.22
CA PRO A 88 -7.93 -18.55 -1.82
C PRO A 88 -7.23 -17.21 -1.57
N GLU A 89 -7.52 -16.61 -0.44
CA GLU A 89 -6.73 -15.51 0.11
C GLU A 89 -5.26 -15.97 0.27
N ARG A 90 -4.30 -15.13 -0.11
CA ARG A 90 -2.85 -15.45 -0.21
C ARG A 90 -2.48 -16.45 -1.31
N GLY A 91 -3.42 -16.83 -2.19
CA GLY A 91 -3.16 -17.64 -3.38
C GLY A 91 -2.64 -16.82 -4.57
N ALA A 92 -2.67 -17.43 -5.76
CA ALA A 92 -2.14 -16.83 -6.99
C ALA A 92 -2.80 -15.47 -7.33
N ARG A 93 -4.09 -15.31 -7.08
CA ARG A 93 -4.78 -14.02 -7.27
C ARG A 93 -4.11 -12.88 -6.50
N CYS A 94 -3.69 -13.12 -5.25
CA CYS A 94 -3.03 -12.10 -4.45
C CYS A 94 -1.66 -11.73 -4.99
N SER A 95 -0.88 -12.69 -5.48
CA SER A 95 0.42 -12.42 -6.13
C SER A 95 0.25 -11.53 -7.36
N VAL A 96 -0.72 -11.84 -8.23
CA VAL A 96 -1.04 -11.04 -9.42
C VAL A 96 -1.53 -9.64 -9.03
N CYS A 97 -2.39 -9.53 -8.01
CA CYS A 97 -2.86 -8.25 -7.49
C CYS A 97 -1.70 -7.37 -6.98
N PHE A 98 -0.75 -7.93 -6.24
CA PHE A 98 0.41 -7.19 -5.76
C PHE A 98 1.31 -6.76 -6.91
N ALA A 99 1.62 -7.65 -7.85
CA ALA A 99 2.44 -7.33 -9.01
C ALA A 99 1.82 -6.17 -9.82
N TYR A 100 0.53 -6.22 -10.11
CA TYR A 100 -0.19 -5.15 -10.81
C TYR A 100 -0.05 -3.79 -10.11
N ARG A 101 -0.10 -3.78 -8.78
CA ARG A 101 0.03 -2.56 -8.00
C ARG A 101 1.47 -2.05 -7.96
N PHE A 102 2.46 -2.95 -7.89
CA PHE A 102 3.87 -2.56 -7.95
C PHE A 102 4.27 -2.07 -9.35
N GLU A 103 3.71 -2.62 -10.42
CA GLU A 103 3.91 -2.10 -11.78
C GLU A 103 3.41 -0.66 -11.92
N TYR A 104 2.29 -0.32 -11.31
CA TYR A 104 1.81 1.06 -11.27
C TYR A 104 2.78 1.96 -10.49
N ALA A 105 3.23 1.52 -9.34
CA ALA A 105 4.18 2.28 -8.52
C ALA A 105 5.52 2.47 -9.24
N LYS A 106 6.02 1.45 -9.95
CA LYS A 106 7.22 1.54 -10.80
C LYS A 106 7.09 2.63 -11.87
N ARG A 107 5.98 2.60 -12.61
CA ARG A 107 5.72 3.60 -13.65
C ARG A 107 5.68 5.01 -13.08
N PHE A 108 4.95 5.21 -11.99
CA PHE A 108 4.90 6.50 -11.30
C PHE A 108 6.28 6.94 -10.82
N ALA A 109 7.06 6.05 -10.21
CA ALA A 109 8.40 6.36 -9.73
C ALA A 109 9.32 6.82 -10.86
N ARG A 110 9.33 6.11 -11.99
CA ARG A 110 10.12 6.50 -13.17
C ARG A 110 9.72 7.86 -13.73
N GLU A 111 8.42 8.11 -13.89
CA GLU A 111 7.88 9.35 -14.46
C GLU A 111 8.13 10.57 -13.56
N ASN A 112 8.23 10.38 -12.25
CA ASN A 112 8.34 11.46 -11.27
C ASN A 112 9.71 11.53 -10.57
N GLY A 113 10.69 10.72 -11.01
CA GLY A 113 12.07 10.76 -10.51
C GLY A 113 12.22 10.24 -9.08
N TYR A 114 11.44 9.22 -8.70
CA TYR A 114 11.63 8.49 -7.46
C TYR A 114 12.57 7.29 -7.67
N ASP A 115 13.43 7.04 -6.70
CA ASP A 115 14.48 6.02 -6.79
C ASP A 115 14.04 4.66 -6.24
N ALA A 116 13.09 4.68 -5.30
CA ALA A 116 12.70 3.50 -4.53
C ALA A 116 11.20 3.42 -4.28
N VAL A 117 10.74 2.20 -4.05
CA VAL A 117 9.38 1.88 -3.62
C VAL A 117 9.44 1.05 -2.35
N ALA A 118 8.63 1.41 -1.37
CA ALA A 118 8.33 0.59 -0.19
C ALA A 118 6.83 0.34 -0.09
N SER A 119 6.43 -0.64 0.70
CA SER A 119 5.02 -1.02 0.81
C SER A 119 4.65 -1.39 2.23
N VAL A 120 3.46 -0.96 2.67
CA VAL A 120 2.84 -1.42 3.92
C VAL A 120 1.80 -2.54 3.69
N LEU A 121 1.74 -3.10 2.50
CA LEU A 121 0.72 -4.11 2.18
C LEU A 121 0.81 -5.33 3.09
N GLY A 122 2.01 -5.78 3.42
CA GLY A 122 2.25 -6.93 4.28
C GLY A 122 1.98 -6.69 5.78
N VAL A 123 1.75 -5.46 6.21
CA VAL A 123 1.37 -5.14 7.59
C VAL A 123 0.00 -5.70 7.96
N SER A 124 -0.88 -5.86 6.98
CA SER A 124 -2.22 -6.39 7.18
C SER A 124 -2.18 -7.90 7.47
N ARG A 125 -2.91 -8.34 8.52
CA ARG A 125 -3.10 -9.77 8.83
C ARG A 125 -3.71 -10.60 7.69
N HIS A 126 -4.30 -9.95 6.70
CA HIS A 126 -4.91 -10.57 5.53
C HIS A 126 -3.92 -10.87 4.40
N LYS A 127 -2.69 -10.39 4.53
CA LYS A 127 -1.65 -10.50 3.49
C LYS A 127 -0.42 -11.21 4.04
N ASP A 128 0.32 -11.83 3.15
CA ASP A 128 1.59 -12.47 3.46
C ASP A 128 2.74 -11.57 3.04
N GLN A 129 3.65 -11.25 3.97
CA GLN A 129 4.77 -10.34 3.71
C GLN A 129 5.73 -10.89 2.66
N VAL A 130 6.03 -12.19 2.72
CA VAL A 130 6.94 -12.84 1.76
C VAL A 130 6.36 -12.78 0.35
N GLN A 131 5.04 -12.99 0.22
CA GLN A 131 4.34 -12.88 -1.06
C GLN A 131 4.38 -11.45 -1.61
N VAL A 132 4.21 -10.44 -0.75
CA VAL A 132 4.31 -9.02 -1.12
C VAL A 132 5.72 -8.70 -1.59
N ASP A 133 6.76 -9.11 -0.83
CA ASP A 133 8.16 -8.84 -1.17
C ASP A 133 8.57 -9.51 -2.48
N THR A 134 8.12 -10.75 -2.70
CA THR A 134 8.36 -11.49 -3.95
C THR A 134 7.73 -10.78 -5.15
N ALA A 135 6.49 -10.32 -5.00
CA ALA A 135 5.82 -9.57 -6.07
C ALA A 135 6.52 -8.23 -6.35
N ALA A 136 6.98 -7.53 -5.32
CA ALA A 136 7.73 -6.29 -5.46
C ALA A 136 9.04 -6.50 -6.21
N GLN A 137 9.84 -7.48 -5.80
CA GLN A 137 11.13 -7.81 -6.46
C GLN A 137 10.95 -8.17 -7.93
N SER A 138 9.87 -8.88 -8.26
CA SER A 138 9.59 -9.27 -9.63
C SER A 138 9.08 -8.13 -10.51
N ALA A 139 8.34 -7.17 -9.92
CA ALA A 139 7.65 -6.13 -10.68
C ALA A 139 8.45 -4.83 -10.83
N LEU A 140 9.30 -4.49 -9.85
CA LEU A 140 9.95 -3.17 -9.78
C LEU A 140 11.16 -3.00 -10.70
N ASP A 141 11.79 -4.11 -11.13
CA ASP A 141 12.87 -4.07 -12.12
C ASP A 141 14.07 -3.21 -11.67
N ASP A 142 14.24 -2.05 -12.30
CA ASP A 142 15.28 -1.06 -12.03
C ASP A 142 14.98 -0.08 -10.89
N ILE A 143 13.75 -0.08 -10.38
CA ILE A 143 13.38 0.71 -9.19
C ILE A 143 13.68 -0.11 -7.93
N GLN A 144 14.43 0.49 -7.02
CA GLN A 144 14.82 -0.20 -5.79
C GLN A 144 13.60 -0.54 -4.93
N TYR A 145 13.46 -1.82 -4.52
CA TYR A 145 12.54 -2.17 -3.46
C TYR A 145 13.21 -1.99 -2.10
N LEU A 146 12.59 -1.20 -1.22
CA LEU A 146 13.04 -1.02 0.17
C LEU A 146 12.12 -1.79 1.11
N PRO A 147 12.52 -2.98 1.59
CA PRO A 147 11.81 -3.68 2.64
C PRO A 147 12.01 -2.91 3.96
N ILE A 148 10.96 -2.25 4.43
CA ILE A 148 11.03 -1.46 5.66
C ILE A 148 10.68 -2.33 6.86
N LYS A 149 11.48 -2.23 7.92
CA LYS A 149 11.15 -2.83 9.21
C LYS A 149 10.18 -1.92 9.95
N TRP A 150 8.93 -2.35 9.98
CA TRP A 150 7.86 -1.59 10.61
C TRP A 150 7.93 -1.63 12.14
N ASN A 151 7.72 -0.48 12.78
CA ASN A 151 7.53 -0.40 14.22
C ASN A 151 6.07 -0.70 14.56
N GLU A 152 5.79 -1.94 14.88
CA GLU A 152 4.43 -2.40 15.19
C GLU A 152 3.86 -1.75 16.46
N ALA A 153 4.70 -1.49 17.48
CA ALA A 153 4.27 -0.85 18.70
C ALA A 153 3.82 0.61 18.44
N LEU A 154 4.58 1.34 17.62
CA LEU A 154 4.23 2.69 17.18
C LEU A 154 2.93 2.69 16.39
N ARG A 155 2.78 1.79 15.42
CA ARG A 155 1.55 1.65 14.63
C ARG A 155 0.33 1.39 15.53
N GLN A 156 0.45 0.50 16.51
CA GLN A 156 -0.63 0.20 17.45
C GLN A 156 -0.96 1.39 18.35
N GLN A 157 0.06 2.13 18.80
CA GLN A 157 -0.14 3.34 19.58
C GLN A 157 -0.93 4.38 18.79
N ILE A 158 -0.49 4.73 17.59
CA ILE A 158 -1.19 5.68 16.71
C ILE A 158 -2.63 5.24 16.44
N ASN A 159 -2.84 3.94 16.19
CA ASN A 159 -4.18 3.40 15.98
C ASN A 159 -5.10 3.52 17.21
N ARG A 160 -4.55 3.43 18.42
CA ARG A 160 -5.35 3.64 19.67
C ARG A 160 -5.72 5.11 19.87
N GLU A 161 -4.82 6.01 19.45
CA GLU A 161 -4.98 7.46 19.61
C GLU A 161 -5.76 8.12 18.48
N SER A 162 -6.11 7.36 17.44
CA SER A 162 -6.79 7.84 16.23
C SER A 162 -8.17 7.20 16.05
N ASP A 163 -9.12 7.97 15.52
CA ASP A 163 -10.47 7.51 15.16
C ASP A 163 -10.51 6.91 13.75
N PHE A 164 -9.51 6.12 13.37
CA PHE A 164 -9.47 5.52 12.06
C PHE A 164 -10.62 4.55 11.83
N TYR A 165 -11.20 4.61 10.63
CA TYR A 165 -12.05 3.54 10.15
C TYR A 165 -11.25 2.23 10.07
N ARG A 166 -11.75 1.19 10.71
CA ARG A 166 -11.08 -0.11 10.79
C ARG A 166 -11.80 -1.13 9.92
N GLN A 167 -11.14 -1.48 8.83
CA GLN A 167 -11.60 -2.55 7.94
C GLN A 167 -11.35 -3.93 8.55
N ASN A 168 -12.21 -4.89 8.21
CA ASN A 168 -12.13 -6.27 8.69
C ASN A 168 -11.77 -7.29 7.60
N TYR A 169 -11.48 -6.84 6.38
CA TYR A 169 -11.06 -7.68 5.26
C TYR A 169 -9.98 -6.96 4.43
N CYS A 170 -9.35 -7.68 3.51
CA CYS A 170 -8.26 -7.17 2.65
C CYS A 170 -8.68 -5.97 1.79
N GLY A 171 -9.94 -5.88 1.41
CA GLY A 171 -10.50 -4.91 0.47
C GLY A 171 -10.95 -5.55 -0.85
N CYS A 172 -10.35 -6.66 -1.22
CA CYS A 172 -10.71 -7.44 -2.40
C CYS A 172 -12.12 -8.02 -2.27
N GLU A 173 -12.94 -7.93 -3.32
CA GLU A 173 -14.32 -8.47 -3.32
C GLU A 173 -14.39 -9.97 -2.99
N PHE A 174 -13.35 -10.73 -3.38
CA PHE A 174 -13.27 -12.17 -3.12
C PHE A 174 -12.87 -12.52 -1.68
N SER A 175 -12.48 -11.57 -0.87
CA SER A 175 -12.17 -11.73 0.55
C SER A 175 -13.30 -11.23 1.48
N ILE A 176 -14.40 -10.74 0.91
CA ILE A 176 -15.59 -10.39 1.68
C ILE A 176 -16.19 -11.68 2.22
N ARG A 177 -16.20 -11.83 3.53
CA ARG A 177 -16.88 -12.97 4.17
C ARG A 177 -18.39 -12.81 4.03
N LYS A 178 -19.03 -13.74 3.35
CA LYS A 178 -20.50 -13.86 3.39
C LYS A 178 -20.87 -14.26 4.81
N VAL A 179 -21.56 -13.37 5.50
CA VAL A 179 -22.18 -13.65 6.81
C VAL A 179 -23.35 -14.59 6.59
#